data_6c3305905e0a4acc65686240c7089a04
#
_entry.id   6c3305905e0a4acc65686240c7089a04
#
_cell.length_a   1.000
_cell.length_b   1.000
_cell.length_c   1.000
_cell.angle_alpha   90.00
_cell.angle_beta   90.00
_cell.angle_gamma   90.00
#
_symmetry.space_group_name_H-M   'P 1'
#
loop_
_entity.id
_entity.type
_entity.pdbx_description
1 polymer ?
#
loop_
_entity_poly.entity_id
_entity_poly.type
_entity_poly.pdbx_seq_one_letter_code
_entity_poly.pdbx_strand_id
1 'polypeptide(L)'
;DRGLAEGFIQTIPQRQMCSSIPAAFRAWSKKMYDDPDFLFESGVEREGSSVEKSSQVGPLVSQLAAAVSKFCNYSELKANDSKYRMLLVQLKDYWRQYPEKKVILFSYYRETLHYLKDRLDEDQISASVIMGGMKHDTYSMIEKFRKDSSVRILLSSEVASEGVDLQFSSFLINYDLPWNPMRVEQRIGRIDRIGQQE
;
A
#
# COMPACT_ATOMS: atom_id res chain seq x y z
N ASP A 1 12.16 20.62 -21.87
CA ASP A 1 12.03 19.86 -20.60
C ASP A 1 10.67 19.94 -19.89
N ARG A 2 9.74 20.80 -20.34
CA ARG A 2 8.36 20.85 -19.79
C ARG A 2 7.59 19.54 -20.02
N GLY A 3 7.74 18.89 -21.15
CA GLY A 3 7.01 17.67 -21.50
C GLY A 3 7.36 16.45 -20.64
N LEU A 4 8.60 16.35 -20.15
CA LEU A 4 9.01 15.28 -19.22
C LEU A 4 8.40 15.47 -17.83
N ALA A 5 8.32 16.72 -17.35
CA ALA A 5 7.70 17.04 -16.06
C ALA A 5 6.20 16.80 -16.07
N GLU A 6 5.49 17.16 -17.16
CA GLU A 6 4.06 16.92 -17.34
C GLU A 6 3.73 15.42 -17.41
N GLY A 7 4.53 14.63 -18.13
CA GLY A 7 4.38 13.16 -18.17
C GLY A 7 4.53 12.53 -16.81
N PHE A 8 5.47 13.00 -15.99
CA PHE A 8 5.69 12.48 -14.64
C PHE A 8 4.52 12.80 -13.68
N ILE A 9 3.95 14.01 -13.78
CA ILE A 9 2.81 14.44 -12.97
C ILE A 9 1.57 13.59 -13.24
N GLN A 10 1.33 13.22 -14.50
CA GLN A 10 0.19 12.38 -14.90
C GLN A 10 0.33 10.93 -14.42
N THR A 11 1.56 10.42 -14.26
CA THR A 11 1.78 9.02 -13.85
C THR A 11 1.41 8.77 -12.39
N ILE A 12 1.49 9.78 -11.51
CA ILE A 12 1.19 9.62 -10.08
C ILE A 12 -0.26 9.18 -9.85
N PRO A 13 -1.30 9.92 -10.33
CA PRO A 13 -2.68 9.48 -10.16
C PRO A 13 -2.97 8.13 -10.80
N GLN A 14 -2.40 7.85 -11.96
CA GLN A 14 -2.56 6.55 -12.63
C GLN A 14 -2.05 5.41 -11.76
N ARG A 15 -0.87 5.56 -11.17
CA ARG A 15 -0.30 4.54 -10.28
C ARG A 15 -1.12 4.34 -9.02
N GLN A 16 -1.63 5.42 -8.43
CA GLN A 16 -2.53 5.34 -7.28
C GLN A 16 -3.80 4.55 -7.63
N MET A 17 -4.41 4.82 -8.79
CA MET A 17 -5.56 4.05 -9.27
C MET A 17 -5.22 2.58 -9.54
N CYS A 18 -4.03 2.28 -10.10
CA CYS A 18 -3.57 0.91 -10.29
C CYS A 18 -3.33 0.18 -8.96
N SER A 19 -2.96 0.90 -7.91
CA SER A 19 -2.87 0.33 -6.57
C SER A 19 -4.28 0.04 -6.02
N SER A 20 -5.12 1.07 -5.89
CA SER A 20 -6.52 0.91 -5.46
C SER A 20 -7.35 2.11 -5.91
N ILE A 21 -8.32 1.89 -6.78
CA ILE A 21 -9.24 2.95 -7.24
C ILE A 21 -10.03 3.57 -6.06
N PRO A 22 -10.65 2.78 -5.15
CA PRO A 22 -11.35 3.36 -4.01
C PRO A 22 -10.44 4.16 -3.07
N ALA A 23 -9.22 3.66 -2.80
CA ALA A 23 -8.26 4.36 -1.95
C ALA A 23 -7.81 5.68 -2.57
N ALA A 24 -7.46 5.68 -3.86
CA ALA A 24 -7.07 6.87 -4.61
C ALA A 24 -8.20 7.91 -4.61
N PHE A 25 -9.41 7.50 -4.94
CA PHE A 25 -10.58 8.38 -4.95
C PHE A 25 -10.86 8.99 -3.57
N ARG A 26 -10.77 8.20 -2.49
CA ARG A 26 -10.92 8.68 -1.12
C ARG A 26 -9.86 9.73 -0.75
N ALA A 27 -8.60 9.45 -1.08
CA ALA A 27 -7.48 10.36 -0.83
C ALA A 27 -7.65 11.70 -1.57
N TRP A 28 -8.00 11.64 -2.85
CA TRP A 28 -8.22 12.83 -3.68
C TRP A 28 -9.40 13.67 -3.20
N SER A 29 -10.51 13.02 -2.83
CA SER A 29 -11.72 13.69 -2.32
C SER A 29 -11.47 14.37 -0.98
N LYS A 30 -10.58 13.84 -0.14
CA LYS A 30 -10.18 14.42 1.14
C LYS A 30 -9.04 15.43 1.03
N LYS A 31 -8.56 15.73 -0.17
CA LYS A 31 -7.43 16.65 -0.43
C LYS A 31 -6.13 16.24 0.29
N MET A 32 -5.89 14.94 0.42
CA MET A 32 -4.70 14.42 1.10
C MET A 32 -3.40 14.63 0.30
N TYR A 33 -3.49 15.14 -0.91
CA TYR A 33 -2.34 15.52 -1.73
C TYR A 33 -1.55 16.72 -1.20
N ASP A 34 -2.06 17.44 -0.20
CA ASP A 34 -1.33 18.49 0.50
C ASP A 34 -0.36 17.91 1.56
N ASP A 35 -0.45 16.62 1.87
CA ASP A 35 0.46 15.92 2.76
C ASP A 35 1.79 15.63 2.03
N PRO A 36 2.95 16.09 2.54
CA PRO A 36 4.25 15.80 1.96
C PRO A 36 4.54 14.31 1.81
N ASP A 37 4.04 13.48 2.72
CA ASP A 37 4.21 12.03 2.69
C ASP A 37 3.42 11.38 1.55
N PHE A 38 2.28 11.95 1.15
CA PHE A 38 1.49 11.49 0.01
C PHE A 38 2.29 11.55 -1.30
N LEU A 39 3.11 12.56 -1.46
CA LEU A 39 3.95 12.74 -2.65
C LEU A 39 5.24 11.92 -2.60
N PHE A 40 5.81 11.80 -1.41
CA PHE A 40 7.04 11.01 -1.20
C PHE A 40 6.82 9.54 -1.56
N GLU A 41 5.70 8.97 -1.15
CA GLU A 41 5.33 7.59 -1.49
C GLU A 41 4.93 7.42 -2.96
N SER A 42 4.70 8.50 -3.71
CA SER A 42 4.44 8.42 -5.16
C SER A 42 5.68 8.09 -6.00
N GLY A 43 6.85 7.84 -5.38
CA GLY A 43 8.09 7.45 -6.07
C GLY A 43 8.81 8.61 -6.74
N VAL A 44 8.48 9.82 -6.35
CA VAL A 44 9.28 11.00 -6.67
C VAL A 44 10.49 10.98 -5.72
N GLU A 45 11.55 10.30 -6.14
CA GLU A 45 12.80 10.31 -5.40
C GLU A 45 13.26 11.76 -5.17
N ARG A 46 13.86 12.01 -4.00
CA ARG A 46 14.33 13.33 -3.53
C ARG A 46 15.45 13.91 -4.40
N GLU A 47 15.27 14.05 -5.70
CA GLU A 47 16.14 14.86 -6.53
C GLU A 47 15.49 16.23 -6.74
N GLY A 48 15.83 17.14 -5.85
CA GLY A 48 15.99 18.59 -6.11
C GLY A 48 14.77 19.41 -6.50
N SER A 49 13.49 18.96 -6.40
CA SER A 49 12.34 19.82 -6.75
C SER A 49 10.97 19.37 -6.19
N SER A 50 10.92 18.88 -4.97
CA SER A 50 9.69 18.28 -4.40
C SER A 50 8.53 19.28 -4.19
N VAL A 51 8.81 20.54 -3.89
CA VAL A 51 7.78 21.55 -3.58
C VAL A 51 7.05 22.04 -4.83
N GLU A 52 7.75 22.25 -5.94
CA GLU A 52 7.12 22.69 -7.21
C GLU A 52 6.27 21.59 -7.86
N LYS A 53 6.64 20.32 -7.70
CA LYS A 53 5.88 19.18 -8.23
C LYS A 53 4.57 18.96 -7.46
N SER A 54 4.54 19.19 -6.15
CA SER A 54 3.34 19.07 -5.32
C SER A 54 2.26 20.10 -5.71
N SER A 55 2.66 21.30 -6.06
CA SER A 55 1.74 22.38 -6.44
C SER A 55 0.97 22.09 -7.75
N GLN A 56 1.47 21.19 -8.58
CA GLN A 56 0.86 20.85 -9.88
C GLN A 56 -0.01 19.58 -9.83
N VAL A 57 0.30 18.62 -8.95
CA VAL A 57 -0.48 17.38 -8.79
C VAL A 57 -1.84 17.65 -8.14
N GLY A 58 -1.89 18.52 -7.13
CA GLY A 58 -3.11 18.85 -6.41
C GLY A 58 -4.29 19.28 -7.30
N PRO A 59 -4.11 20.27 -8.21
CA PRO A 59 -5.17 20.68 -9.12
C PRO A 59 -5.66 19.55 -10.03
N LEU A 60 -4.75 18.73 -10.56
CA LEU A 60 -5.10 17.59 -11.42
C LEU A 60 -5.95 16.55 -10.69
N VAL A 61 -5.51 16.11 -9.51
CA VAL A 61 -6.27 15.10 -8.75
C VAL A 61 -7.60 15.64 -8.24
N SER A 62 -7.70 16.95 -7.93
CA SER A 62 -8.96 17.59 -7.57
C SER A 62 -9.96 17.57 -8.75
N GLN A 63 -9.49 17.86 -9.95
CA GLN A 63 -10.32 17.80 -11.16
C GLN A 63 -10.76 16.35 -11.46
N LEU A 64 -9.85 15.38 -11.30
CA LEU A 64 -10.17 13.96 -11.46
C LEU A 64 -11.22 13.52 -10.44
N ALA A 65 -11.04 13.84 -9.16
CA ALA A 65 -12.01 13.52 -8.13
C ALA A 65 -13.38 14.12 -8.41
N ALA A 66 -13.44 15.40 -8.82
CA ALA A 66 -14.68 16.09 -9.18
C ALA A 66 -15.34 15.48 -10.43
N ALA A 67 -14.54 15.05 -11.41
CA ALA A 67 -15.05 14.40 -12.62
C ALA A 67 -15.65 13.02 -12.29
N VAL A 68 -14.91 12.19 -11.53
CA VAL A 68 -15.34 10.84 -11.14
C VAL A 68 -16.59 10.88 -10.26
N SER A 69 -16.69 11.87 -9.34
CA SER A 69 -17.85 12.03 -8.44
C SER A 69 -19.18 12.27 -9.17
N LYS A 70 -19.13 12.63 -10.45
CA LYS A 70 -20.35 12.77 -11.29
C LYS A 70 -20.92 11.44 -11.75
N PHE A 71 -20.10 10.39 -11.75
CA PHE A 71 -20.46 9.06 -12.30
C PHE A 71 -20.57 7.99 -11.24
N CYS A 72 -19.81 8.09 -10.16
CA CYS A 72 -19.80 7.12 -9.06
C CYS A 72 -19.40 7.75 -7.75
N ASN A 73 -19.74 7.09 -6.65
CA ASN A 73 -19.36 7.47 -5.31
C ASN A 73 -18.40 6.43 -4.69
N TYR A 74 -17.82 6.79 -3.54
CA TYR A 74 -16.88 5.91 -2.84
C TYR A 74 -17.47 4.55 -2.49
N SER A 75 -18.74 4.48 -2.08
CA SER A 75 -19.39 3.22 -1.71
C SER A 75 -19.54 2.28 -2.90
N GLU A 76 -19.88 2.82 -4.06
CA GLU A 76 -19.96 2.04 -5.31
C GLU A 76 -18.59 1.53 -5.76
N LEU A 77 -17.56 2.38 -5.72
CA LEU A 77 -16.18 1.97 -6.02
C LEU A 77 -15.71 0.87 -5.09
N LYS A 78 -15.98 1.01 -3.79
CA LYS A 78 -15.66 0.03 -2.77
C LYS A 78 -16.39 -1.29 -2.98
N ALA A 79 -17.68 -1.26 -3.29
CA ALA A 79 -18.49 -2.46 -3.53
C ALA A 79 -18.04 -3.23 -4.78
N ASN A 80 -17.51 -2.53 -5.79
CA ASN A 80 -17.08 -3.10 -7.05
C ASN A 80 -15.56 -3.34 -7.14
N ASP A 81 -14.81 -3.26 -6.02
CA ASP A 81 -13.38 -3.50 -6.01
C ASP A 81 -13.04 -4.98 -6.26
N SER A 82 -12.76 -5.30 -7.52
CA SER A 82 -12.39 -6.65 -7.96
C SER A 82 -11.01 -7.08 -7.43
N LYS A 83 -10.09 -6.12 -7.27
CA LYS A 83 -8.74 -6.41 -6.75
C LYS A 83 -8.79 -6.85 -5.30
N TYR A 84 -9.57 -6.15 -4.47
CA TYR A 84 -9.79 -6.57 -3.09
C TYR A 84 -10.51 -7.92 -2.99
N ARG A 85 -11.54 -8.16 -3.82
CA ARG A 85 -12.21 -9.47 -3.86
C ARG A 85 -11.25 -10.60 -4.21
N MET A 86 -10.34 -10.37 -5.16
CA MET A 86 -9.32 -11.36 -5.51
C MET A 86 -8.34 -11.57 -4.35
N LEU A 87 -7.92 -10.51 -3.66
CA LEU A 87 -7.11 -10.63 -2.44
C LEU A 87 -7.77 -11.55 -1.41
N LEU A 88 -9.07 -11.35 -1.13
CA LEU A 88 -9.80 -12.20 -0.18
C LEU A 88 -9.84 -13.68 -0.61
N VAL A 89 -10.01 -13.96 -1.90
CA VAL A 89 -9.96 -15.32 -2.43
C VAL A 89 -8.60 -15.95 -2.16
N GLN A 90 -7.51 -15.25 -2.50
CA GLN A 90 -6.15 -15.73 -2.29
C GLN A 90 -5.83 -15.98 -0.81
N LEU A 91 -6.25 -15.06 0.07
CA LEU A 91 -6.06 -15.21 1.51
C LEU A 91 -6.82 -16.43 2.06
N LYS A 92 -8.08 -16.60 1.68
CA LYS A 92 -8.92 -17.73 2.11
C LYS A 92 -8.36 -19.05 1.63
N ASP A 93 -7.90 -19.12 0.37
CA ASP A 93 -7.30 -20.33 -0.19
C ASP A 93 -5.98 -20.67 0.48
N TYR A 94 -5.13 -19.67 0.73
CA TYR A 94 -3.89 -19.88 1.46
C TYR A 94 -4.14 -20.38 2.89
N TRP A 95 -5.05 -19.77 3.64
CA TRP A 95 -5.35 -20.19 5.02
C TRP A 95 -6.13 -21.49 5.12
N ARG A 96 -6.80 -21.93 4.06
CA ARG A 96 -7.37 -23.28 4.00
C ARG A 96 -6.26 -24.34 4.00
N GLN A 97 -5.15 -24.07 3.33
CA GLN A 97 -4.01 -24.97 3.28
C GLN A 97 -3.08 -24.81 4.50
N TYR A 98 -2.93 -23.58 4.99
CA TYR A 98 -2.01 -23.20 6.06
C TYR A 98 -2.71 -22.36 7.14
N PRO A 99 -3.53 -23.00 8.01
CA PRO A 99 -4.40 -22.27 8.95
C PRO A 99 -3.68 -21.32 9.90
N GLU A 100 -2.46 -21.68 10.36
CA GLU A 100 -1.70 -20.91 11.34
C GLU A 100 -0.69 -19.94 10.72
N LYS A 101 -0.53 -19.96 9.41
CA LYS A 101 0.50 -19.12 8.78
C LYS A 101 0.04 -17.66 8.66
N LYS A 102 0.99 -16.78 8.85
CA LYS A 102 0.83 -15.33 8.73
C LYS A 102 1.18 -14.86 7.32
N VAL A 103 0.58 -13.74 6.93
CA VAL A 103 0.76 -13.13 5.60
C VAL A 103 1.33 -11.73 5.77
N ILE A 104 2.27 -11.36 4.91
CA ILE A 104 2.76 -10.00 4.79
C ILE A 104 2.30 -9.45 3.45
N LEU A 105 1.65 -8.28 3.49
CA LEU A 105 1.19 -7.59 2.30
C LEU A 105 1.89 -6.25 2.19
N PHE A 106 2.56 -6.05 1.08
CA PHE A 106 3.19 -4.78 0.74
C PHE A 106 2.32 -3.95 -0.19
N SER A 107 2.16 -2.67 0.15
CA SER A 107 1.68 -1.64 -0.74
C SER A 107 2.57 -0.41 -0.66
N TYR A 108 2.74 0.23 -1.80
CA TYR A 108 3.52 1.44 -1.92
C TYR A 108 2.79 2.65 -1.31
N TYR A 109 1.45 2.67 -1.41
CA TYR A 109 0.62 3.81 -1.01
C TYR A 109 -0.01 3.61 0.36
N ARG A 110 0.23 4.57 1.28
CA ARG A 110 -0.36 4.57 2.64
C ARG A 110 -1.88 4.50 2.62
N GLU A 111 -2.51 5.25 1.70
CA GLU A 111 -3.96 5.24 1.58
C GLU A 111 -4.52 3.88 1.14
N THR A 112 -3.77 3.14 0.34
CA THR A 112 -4.11 1.75 0.01
C THR A 112 -4.02 0.87 1.25
N LEU A 113 -2.99 1.02 2.08
CA LEU A 113 -2.86 0.27 3.34
C LEU A 113 -4.01 0.59 4.32
N HIS A 114 -4.36 1.87 4.48
CA HIS A 114 -5.53 2.27 5.28
C HIS A 114 -6.83 1.69 4.73
N TYR A 115 -7.03 1.77 3.41
CA TYR A 115 -8.20 1.19 2.76
C TYR A 115 -8.29 -0.32 2.98
N LEU A 116 -7.18 -1.03 2.80
CA LEU A 116 -7.11 -2.47 3.02
C LEU A 116 -7.38 -2.84 4.47
N LYS A 117 -6.83 -2.05 5.42
CA LYS A 117 -7.10 -2.25 6.85
C LYS A 117 -8.60 -2.16 7.15
N ASP A 118 -9.24 -1.07 6.70
CA ASP A 118 -10.68 -0.86 6.89
C ASP A 118 -11.50 -2.02 6.30
N ARG A 119 -11.12 -2.49 5.08
CA ARG A 119 -11.82 -3.58 4.40
C ARG A 119 -11.64 -4.93 5.09
N LEU A 120 -10.43 -5.23 5.56
CA LEU A 120 -10.14 -6.47 6.28
C LEU A 120 -10.87 -6.49 7.63
N ASP A 121 -10.97 -5.36 8.33
CA ASP A 121 -11.74 -5.25 9.57
C ASP A 121 -13.24 -5.51 9.33
N GLU A 122 -13.81 -4.98 8.24
CA GLU A 122 -15.20 -5.27 7.86
C GLU A 122 -15.43 -6.77 7.59
N ASP A 123 -14.44 -7.42 6.98
CA ASP A 123 -14.48 -8.87 6.74
C ASP A 123 -14.01 -9.70 7.95
N GLN A 124 -13.83 -9.08 9.12
CA GLN A 124 -13.42 -9.71 10.38
C GLN A 124 -12.04 -10.40 10.31
N ILE A 125 -11.16 -9.89 9.45
CA ILE A 125 -9.78 -10.35 9.31
C ILE A 125 -8.86 -9.37 10.03
N SER A 126 -8.29 -9.82 11.16
CA SER A 126 -7.40 -8.98 11.96
C SER A 126 -6.08 -8.71 11.24
N ALA A 127 -5.76 -7.44 11.06
CA ALA A 127 -4.55 -6.97 10.40
C ALA A 127 -3.84 -5.90 11.22
N SER A 128 -2.50 -5.97 11.28
CA SER A 128 -1.64 -4.90 11.77
C SER A 128 -1.12 -4.06 10.60
N VAL A 129 -0.86 -2.78 10.83
CA VAL A 129 -0.34 -1.86 9.81
C VAL A 129 0.94 -1.22 10.31
N ILE A 130 1.98 -1.26 9.48
CA ILE A 130 3.22 -0.52 9.70
C ILE A 130 3.51 0.36 8.48
N MET A 131 3.78 1.64 8.73
CA MET A 131 4.06 2.64 7.68
C MET A 131 5.23 3.51 8.10
N GLY A 132 5.97 4.02 7.13
CA GLY A 132 7.01 5.01 7.37
C GLY A 132 6.46 6.24 8.08
N GLY A 133 7.27 6.87 8.95
CA GLY A 133 6.85 8.06 9.71
C GLY A 133 5.92 7.79 10.90
N MET A 134 5.54 6.54 11.20
CA MET A 134 4.80 6.23 12.41
C MET A 134 5.65 6.50 13.66
N LYS A 135 5.04 7.13 14.68
CA LYS A 135 5.72 7.45 15.96
C LYS A 135 6.03 6.23 16.82
N HIS A 136 5.45 5.08 16.51
CA HIS A 136 5.66 3.85 17.25
C HIS A 136 6.89 3.11 16.71
N ASP A 137 7.59 2.44 17.62
CA ASP A 137 8.70 1.56 17.26
C ASP A 137 8.19 0.42 16.36
N THR A 138 8.59 0.47 15.10
CA THR A 138 8.26 -0.54 14.08
C THR A 138 8.65 -1.95 14.53
N TYR A 139 9.79 -2.07 15.23
CA TYR A 139 10.26 -3.35 15.72
C TYR A 139 9.30 -3.96 16.74
N SER A 140 8.82 -3.17 17.71
CA SER A 140 7.88 -3.66 18.72
C SER A 140 6.53 -4.07 18.12
N MET A 141 6.08 -3.35 17.08
CA MET A 141 4.85 -3.70 16.35
C MET A 141 4.98 -5.02 15.59
N ILE A 142 6.14 -5.27 14.98
CA ILE A 142 6.42 -6.52 14.27
C ILE A 142 6.53 -7.68 15.25
N GLU A 143 7.20 -7.49 16.38
CA GLU A 143 7.27 -8.50 17.44
C GLU A 143 5.88 -8.82 18.03
N LYS A 144 5.03 -7.81 18.21
CA LYS A 144 3.64 -8.02 18.61
C LYS A 144 2.89 -8.82 17.56
N PHE A 145 2.99 -8.45 16.29
CA PHE A 145 2.39 -9.21 15.19
C PHE A 145 2.88 -10.65 15.16
N ARG A 146 4.19 -10.86 15.33
CA ARG A 146 4.78 -12.21 15.35
C ARG A 146 4.18 -13.09 16.46
N LYS A 147 3.98 -12.53 17.68
CA LYS A 147 3.51 -13.27 18.86
C LYS A 147 1.99 -13.41 18.94
N ASP A 148 1.26 -12.46 18.40
CA ASP A 148 -0.21 -12.44 18.47
C ASP A 148 -0.82 -13.31 17.38
N SER A 149 -1.27 -14.52 17.73
CA SER A 149 -1.90 -15.46 16.79
C SER A 149 -3.23 -14.96 16.22
N SER A 150 -3.89 -14.01 16.88
CA SER A 150 -5.16 -13.44 16.41
C SER A 150 -4.96 -12.55 15.20
N VAL A 151 -3.78 -11.92 15.05
CA VAL A 151 -3.46 -11.04 13.92
C VAL A 151 -2.79 -11.85 12.82
N ARG A 152 -3.45 -11.94 11.67
CA ARG A 152 -3.03 -12.83 10.58
C ARG A 152 -2.31 -12.15 9.43
N ILE A 153 -2.51 -10.83 9.29
CA ILE A 153 -1.92 -10.05 8.20
C ILE A 153 -1.11 -8.89 8.77
N LEU A 154 0.07 -8.67 8.21
CA LEU A 154 0.84 -7.45 8.36
C LEU A 154 0.77 -6.66 7.06
N LEU A 155 0.12 -5.50 7.09
CA LEU A 155 0.12 -4.53 6.02
C LEU A 155 1.32 -3.60 6.20
N SER A 156 2.21 -3.53 5.21
CA SER A 156 3.46 -2.79 5.34
C SER A 156 3.72 -1.88 4.16
N SER A 157 4.16 -0.65 4.43
CA SER A 157 4.83 0.16 3.44
C SER A 157 6.30 -0.28 3.31
N GLU A 158 6.91 0.03 2.17
CA GLU A 158 8.31 -0.35 1.90
C GLU A 158 9.28 0.25 2.92
N VAL A 159 9.11 1.54 3.22
CA VAL A 159 9.98 2.28 4.16
C VAL A 159 9.93 1.69 5.58
N ALA A 160 8.75 1.25 6.02
CA ALA A 160 8.59 0.71 7.37
C ALA A 160 9.23 -0.67 7.56
N SER A 161 9.44 -1.40 6.47
CA SER A 161 10.02 -2.75 6.52
C SER A 161 11.54 -2.75 6.30
N GLU A 162 12.18 -1.62 6.03
CA GLU A 162 13.62 -1.56 5.83
C GLU A 162 14.39 -1.96 7.10
N GLY A 163 15.31 -2.91 6.95
CA GLY A 163 16.13 -3.41 8.06
C GLY A 163 15.45 -4.38 9.01
N VAL A 164 14.20 -4.78 8.77
CA VAL A 164 13.46 -5.70 9.62
C VAL A 164 13.49 -7.11 9.08
N ASP A 165 13.63 -8.08 10.01
CA ASP A 165 13.53 -9.51 9.71
C ASP A 165 12.05 -9.95 9.71
N LEU A 166 11.61 -10.49 8.57
CA LEU A 166 10.23 -10.94 8.35
C LEU A 166 10.15 -12.44 8.04
N GLN A 167 11.20 -13.20 8.34
CA GLN A 167 11.34 -14.65 8.03
C GLN A 167 10.31 -15.54 8.71
N PHE A 168 9.58 -15.05 9.71
CA PHE A 168 8.51 -15.78 10.37
C PHE A 168 7.23 -15.93 9.49
N SER A 169 7.20 -15.27 8.33
CA SER A 169 6.12 -15.41 7.35
C SER A 169 6.67 -16.01 6.06
N SER A 170 5.98 -16.99 5.53
CA SER A 170 6.31 -17.65 4.27
C SER A 170 5.44 -17.20 3.09
N PHE A 171 4.51 -16.28 3.29
CA PHE A 171 3.64 -15.78 2.23
C PHE A 171 3.66 -14.26 2.15
N LEU A 172 4.15 -13.78 1.00
CA LEU A 172 4.27 -12.36 0.69
C LEU A 172 3.34 -12.00 -0.47
N ILE A 173 2.56 -10.94 -0.28
CA ILE A 173 1.70 -10.36 -1.32
C ILE A 173 2.23 -8.97 -1.67
N ASN A 174 2.59 -8.76 -2.92
CA ASN A 174 2.79 -7.43 -3.48
C ASN A 174 1.46 -6.93 -4.02
N TYR A 175 0.75 -6.09 -3.26
CA TYR A 175 -0.54 -5.54 -3.69
C TYR A 175 -0.39 -4.58 -4.87
N ASP A 176 0.71 -3.85 -4.90
CA ASP A 176 1.19 -3.11 -6.06
C ASP A 176 2.68 -3.38 -6.29
N LEU A 177 3.10 -3.25 -7.53
CA LEU A 177 4.49 -3.50 -7.91
C LEU A 177 5.25 -2.17 -8.04
N PRO A 178 6.44 -2.07 -7.44
CA PRO A 178 7.32 -0.94 -7.67
C PRO A 178 7.84 -0.94 -9.11
N TRP A 179 8.22 0.22 -9.62
CA TRP A 179 8.84 0.33 -10.95
C TRP A 179 10.20 -0.36 -11.02
N ASN A 180 10.95 -0.30 -9.94
CA ASN A 180 12.25 -0.94 -9.86
C ASN A 180 12.09 -2.41 -9.42
N PRO A 181 12.33 -3.39 -10.28
CA PRO A 181 12.20 -4.80 -9.96
C PRO A 181 13.11 -5.24 -8.81
N MET A 182 14.26 -4.58 -8.60
CA MET A 182 15.16 -4.86 -7.47
C MET A 182 14.48 -4.68 -6.12
N ARG A 183 13.49 -3.80 -6.02
CA ARG A 183 12.71 -3.63 -4.79
C ARG A 183 11.82 -4.84 -4.49
N VAL A 184 11.31 -5.51 -5.52
CA VAL A 184 10.56 -6.78 -5.35
C VAL A 184 11.51 -7.86 -4.82
N GLU A 185 12.71 -7.98 -5.40
CA GLU A 185 13.72 -8.92 -4.93
C GLU A 185 14.15 -8.63 -3.50
N GLN A 186 14.33 -7.36 -3.14
CA GLN A 186 14.61 -6.95 -1.76
C GLN A 186 13.49 -7.34 -0.79
N ARG A 187 12.22 -7.22 -1.19
CA ARG A 187 11.07 -7.66 -0.37
C ARG A 187 11.09 -9.18 -0.19
N ILE A 188 11.33 -9.93 -1.27
CA ILE A 188 11.44 -11.39 -1.23
C ILE A 188 12.61 -11.81 -0.31
N GLY A 189 13.77 -11.19 -0.46
CA GLY A 189 14.95 -11.47 0.37
C GLY A 189 14.81 -11.14 1.86
N ARG A 190 13.72 -10.49 2.29
CA ARG A 190 13.38 -10.29 3.71
C ARG A 190 12.63 -11.48 4.32
N ILE A 191 12.01 -12.29 3.48
CA ILE A 191 11.27 -13.49 3.86
C ILE A 191 12.10 -14.72 3.55
N ASP A 192 12.71 -14.77 2.38
CA ASP A 192 13.52 -15.89 1.90
C ASP A 192 15.01 -15.59 2.14
N ARG A 193 15.60 -16.26 3.12
CA ARG A 193 17.04 -16.23 3.38
C ARG A 193 17.60 -17.64 3.45
N ILE A 194 18.86 -17.79 3.03
CA ILE A 194 19.59 -19.05 3.11
C ILE A 194 19.58 -19.57 4.55
N GLY A 195 19.01 -20.76 4.79
CA GLY A 195 18.92 -21.39 6.11
C GLY A 195 17.55 -21.32 6.78
N GLN A 196 16.51 -20.80 6.10
CA GLN A 196 15.14 -20.89 6.59
C GLN A 196 14.71 -22.36 6.65
N GLN A 197 14.31 -22.81 7.84
CA GLN A 197 13.63 -24.10 8.00
C GLN A 197 12.14 -23.89 7.72
N GLU A 198 11.57 -24.71 6.85
CA GLU A 198 10.15 -24.68 6.50
C GLU A 198 9.22 -24.94 7.70
#